data_446ccc093e71aad2fcbae98d026bd02b
#
_entry.id   446ccc093e71aad2fcbae98d026bd02b
#
_cell.length_a   1.000
_cell.length_b   1.000
_cell.length_c   1.000
_cell.angle_alpha   90.00
_cell.angle_beta   90.00
_cell.angle_gamma   90.00
#
_symmetry.space_group_name_H-M   'P 1'
#
loop_
_entity.id
_entity.type
_entity.pdbx_description
1 polymer ?
#
loop_
_entity_poly.entity_id
_entity_poly.type
_entity_poly.pdbx_seq_one_letter_code
_entity_poly.pdbx_strand_id
1 'polypeptide(L)'
;MTTGNTSSGLIKPRLSFSQLWNMSFGFFGIQMGFALQNANVSRIFQTLGAELDKIAILWIAAPVTGLLVQPIIGYLSDRTWHPYWGRRRPFFFIGAILASISLFLMPNSSVLWMAAATLWIMDASINITMEPFRAFVGDKLPASQRTKGFAFQTLFIGLGAVLASLLPYLFANVFHISNTAPEGIIPPSVKYSFYVGGAIYLIAVFWTVFSTKEFPPEDIKKWEEEKLKTRGLVKGILEIVKGIGSMPPTMLQLAVVQFFTWLAFFAMWIYSTSGIAQNAFGTTDPTSKSFQDAGDWVSIMFMVYSGVAALGAFLLPLLAAKISRRFTHMICLIIGGVGLIGIFFIKSDWLLLLPMVFVGIAWASTLTMPYAILAGALPPGKMGFYMGVFNFFIVIPQIVAAAILGFFVSRFFNNESIYALVVGGVSMIIAGLFNFMVKEKGDETPEEIMEEVMISEKTPPAYI
;
A
#
# COMPACT_ATOMS: atom_id res chain seq x y z
N MET A 1 19.07 50.36 -12.22
CA MET A 1 18.01 49.58 -12.89
C MET A 1 18.26 48.13 -12.56
N THR A 2 17.61 47.63 -11.52
CA THR A 2 17.72 46.24 -11.06
C THR A 2 16.68 45.43 -11.81
N THR A 3 17.09 44.66 -12.80
CA THR A 3 16.26 43.69 -13.48
C THR A 3 15.94 42.53 -12.51
N GLY A 4 14.77 42.61 -11.91
CA GLY A 4 14.22 41.51 -11.15
C GLY A 4 13.99 40.31 -12.06
N ASN A 5 14.72 39.24 -11.83
CA ASN A 5 14.57 37.97 -12.47
C ASN A 5 13.36 37.26 -11.81
N THR A 6 12.15 37.61 -12.24
CA THR A 6 10.94 36.89 -11.87
C THR A 6 10.94 35.59 -12.66
N SER A 7 11.31 34.50 -11.99
CA SER A 7 11.01 33.14 -12.47
C SER A 7 9.49 33.00 -12.58
N SER A 8 8.97 33.22 -13.78
CA SER A 8 7.56 32.96 -14.11
C SER A 8 7.31 31.46 -14.19
N GLY A 9 7.36 30.77 -13.06
CA GLY A 9 6.84 29.41 -12.98
C GLY A 9 5.36 29.46 -13.34
N LEU A 10 4.93 28.64 -14.29
CA LEU A 10 3.51 28.52 -14.69
C LEU A 10 2.68 28.28 -13.42
N ILE A 11 1.86 29.28 -13.05
CA ILE A 11 0.96 29.17 -11.90
C ILE A 11 -0.06 28.08 -12.25
N LYS A 12 0.07 26.91 -11.64
CA LYS A 12 -0.89 25.82 -11.83
C LYS A 12 -2.29 26.30 -11.48
N PRO A 13 -3.28 26.18 -12.38
CA PRO A 13 -4.63 26.63 -12.11
C PRO A 13 -5.25 25.82 -10.97
N ARG A 14 -6.09 26.47 -10.17
CA ARG A 14 -6.91 25.78 -9.18
C ARG A 14 -7.94 24.89 -9.87
N LEU A 15 -8.03 23.64 -9.47
CA LEU A 15 -9.02 22.70 -9.98
C LEU A 15 -10.34 22.83 -9.22
N SER A 16 -11.45 22.69 -9.95
CA SER A 16 -12.78 22.60 -9.38
C SER A 16 -12.99 21.28 -8.64
N PHE A 17 -14.09 21.17 -7.87
CA PHE A 17 -14.46 19.92 -7.18
C PHE A 17 -14.57 18.74 -8.16
N SER A 18 -15.28 18.91 -9.29
CA SER A 18 -15.44 17.86 -10.31
C SER A 18 -14.11 17.44 -10.93
N GLN A 19 -13.19 18.37 -11.13
CA GLN A 19 -11.85 18.07 -11.65
C GLN A 19 -11.00 17.29 -10.63
N LEU A 20 -11.09 17.64 -9.34
CA LEU A 20 -10.44 16.88 -8.24
C LEU A 20 -11.04 15.47 -8.15
N TRP A 21 -12.35 15.35 -8.25
CA TRP A 21 -13.06 14.07 -8.29
C TRP A 21 -12.57 13.19 -9.43
N ASN A 22 -12.65 13.70 -10.66
CA ASN A 22 -12.26 12.98 -11.87
C ASN A 22 -10.79 12.54 -11.83
N MET A 23 -9.91 13.41 -11.34
CA MET A 23 -8.49 13.14 -11.21
C MET A 23 -8.19 12.00 -10.21
N SER A 24 -8.98 11.89 -9.15
CA SER A 24 -8.73 10.95 -8.07
C SER A 24 -9.52 9.64 -8.19
N PHE A 25 -10.56 9.61 -9.05
CA PHE A 25 -11.47 8.47 -9.15
C PHE A 25 -10.78 7.15 -9.53
N GLY A 26 -9.71 7.19 -10.31
CA GLY A 26 -8.93 6.01 -10.67
C GLY A 26 -8.36 5.25 -9.46
N PHE A 27 -8.10 5.92 -8.33
CA PHE A 27 -7.68 5.25 -7.10
C PHE A 27 -8.72 4.28 -6.55
N PHE A 28 -10.01 4.56 -6.77
CA PHE A 28 -11.08 3.63 -6.45
C PHE A 28 -10.88 2.30 -7.16
N GLY A 29 -10.61 2.33 -8.48
CA GLY A 29 -10.33 1.13 -9.26
C GLY A 29 -9.06 0.41 -8.82
N ILE A 30 -7.96 1.15 -8.63
CA ILE A 30 -6.68 0.58 -8.19
C ILE A 30 -6.86 -0.17 -6.87
N GLN A 31 -7.60 0.41 -5.94
CA GLN A 31 -7.83 -0.21 -4.64
C GLN A 31 -8.77 -1.42 -4.70
N MET A 32 -9.67 -1.48 -5.70
CA MET A 32 -10.43 -2.71 -5.98
C MET A 32 -9.51 -3.90 -6.24
N GLY A 33 -8.47 -3.70 -7.08
CA GLY A 33 -7.48 -4.74 -7.37
C GLY A 33 -6.74 -5.20 -6.12
N PHE A 34 -6.16 -4.28 -5.36
CA PHE A 34 -5.41 -4.60 -4.14
C PHE A 34 -6.26 -5.28 -3.06
N ALA A 35 -7.47 -4.80 -2.83
CA ALA A 35 -8.31 -5.35 -1.77
C ALA A 35 -8.83 -6.76 -2.12
N LEU A 36 -9.20 -7.01 -3.39
CA LEU A 36 -9.54 -8.36 -3.86
C LEU A 36 -8.35 -9.32 -3.74
N GLN A 37 -7.16 -8.86 -4.11
CA GLN A 37 -5.93 -9.62 -3.96
C GLN A 37 -5.70 -9.99 -2.50
N ASN A 38 -5.66 -9.02 -1.60
CA ASN A 38 -5.34 -9.23 -0.20
C ASN A 38 -6.35 -10.14 0.51
N ALA A 39 -7.63 -10.05 0.15
CA ALA A 39 -8.68 -10.85 0.77
C ALA A 39 -8.78 -12.29 0.22
N ASN A 40 -8.40 -12.52 -1.04
CA ASN A 40 -8.77 -13.76 -1.72
C ASN A 40 -7.63 -14.56 -2.32
N VAL A 41 -6.44 -14.00 -2.57
CA VAL A 41 -5.37 -14.74 -3.28
C VAL A 41 -4.87 -15.94 -2.47
N SER A 42 -4.73 -15.81 -1.15
CA SER A 42 -4.38 -16.96 -0.29
C SER A 42 -5.44 -18.06 -0.35
N ARG A 43 -6.73 -17.69 -0.38
CA ARG A 43 -7.85 -18.62 -0.56
C ARG A 43 -7.76 -19.32 -1.91
N ILE A 44 -7.49 -18.58 -2.99
CA ILE A 44 -7.32 -19.13 -4.34
C ILE A 44 -6.16 -20.12 -4.37
N PHE A 45 -5.00 -19.77 -3.81
CA PHE A 45 -3.84 -20.66 -3.77
C PHE A 45 -4.14 -21.96 -3.02
N GLN A 46 -4.80 -21.89 -1.88
CA GLN A 46 -5.19 -23.07 -1.10
C GLN A 46 -6.21 -23.93 -1.84
N THR A 47 -7.20 -23.32 -2.49
CA THR A 47 -8.19 -24.03 -3.33
C THR A 47 -7.49 -24.78 -4.49
N LEU A 48 -6.39 -24.24 -5.01
CA LEU A 48 -5.56 -24.86 -6.06
C LEU A 48 -4.47 -25.80 -5.52
N GLY A 49 -4.52 -26.16 -4.23
CA GLY A 49 -3.64 -27.14 -3.61
C GLY A 49 -2.33 -26.61 -3.07
N ALA A 50 -2.21 -25.31 -2.80
CA ALA A 50 -1.02 -24.78 -2.15
C ALA A 50 -0.91 -25.27 -0.70
N GLU A 51 0.23 -25.83 -0.33
CA GLU A 51 0.58 -26.16 1.04
C GLU A 51 0.77 -24.88 1.88
N LEU A 52 0.41 -24.93 3.17
CA LEU A 52 0.42 -23.77 4.05
C LEU A 52 1.80 -23.10 4.20
N ASP A 53 2.86 -23.89 4.19
CA ASP A 53 4.25 -23.43 4.28
C ASP A 53 4.70 -22.71 3.00
N LYS A 54 4.11 -23.04 1.86
CA LYS A 54 4.43 -22.44 0.55
C LYS A 54 3.63 -21.19 0.22
N ILE A 55 2.52 -20.92 0.92
CA ILE A 55 1.68 -19.74 0.62
C ILE A 55 2.48 -18.45 0.75
N ALA A 56 3.29 -18.30 1.81
CA ALA A 56 4.05 -17.08 2.04
C ALA A 56 5.02 -16.78 0.89
N ILE A 57 5.73 -17.80 0.37
CA ILE A 57 6.66 -17.59 -0.74
C ILE A 57 5.94 -17.28 -2.07
N LEU A 58 4.73 -17.78 -2.28
CA LEU A 58 3.92 -17.42 -3.45
C LEU A 58 3.55 -15.93 -3.43
N TRP A 59 3.40 -15.33 -2.25
CA TRP A 59 3.14 -13.90 -2.08
C TRP A 59 4.35 -13.00 -2.30
N ILE A 60 5.54 -13.55 -2.54
CA ILE A 60 6.75 -12.74 -2.80
C ILE A 60 6.62 -11.86 -4.05
N ALA A 61 5.69 -12.19 -4.94
CA ALA A 61 5.38 -11.41 -6.13
C ALA A 61 5.08 -9.94 -5.78
N ALA A 62 4.22 -9.69 -4.79
CA ALA A 62 3.78 -8.35 -4.42
C ALA A 62 4.94 -7.43 -3.99
N PRO A 63 5.77 -7.78 -2.98
CA PRO A 63 6.88 -6.92 -2.59
C PRO A 63 7.99 -6.83 -3.65
N VAL A 64 8.29 -7.90 -4.39
CA VAL A 64 9.35 -7.86 -5.41
C VAL A 64 8.95 -7.00 -6.59
N THR A 65 7.72 -7.10 -7.07
CA THR A 65 7.23 -6.20 -8.14
C THR A 65 7.18 -4.75 -7.67
N GLY A 66 6.77 -4.48 -6.43
CA GLY A 66 6.83 -3.16 -5.83
C GLY A 66 8.25 -2.58 -5.82
N LEU A 67 9.23 -3.41 -5.43
CA LEU A 67 10.63 -3.03 -5.39
C LEU A 67 11.22 -2.72 -6.77
N LEU A 68 10.87 -3.50 -7.78
CA LEU A 68 11.47 -3.41 -9.13
C LEU A 68 10.66 -2.49 -10.06
N VAL A 69 9.34 -2.66 -10.10
CA VAL A 69 8.50 -1.98 -11.09
C VAL A 69 8.30 -0.50 -10.75
N GLN A 70 8.08 -0.15 -9.46
CA GLN A 70 7.82 1.24 -9.09
C GLN A 70 8.96 2.19 -9.49
N PRO A 71 10.24 1.94 -9.18
CA PRO A 71 11.33 2.83 -9.60
C PRO A 71 11.48 2.91 -11.13
N ILE A 72 11.28 1.79 -11.83
CA ILE A 72 11.36 1.73 -13.28
C ILE A 72 10.27 2.60 -13.91
N ILE A 73 9.04 2.43 -13.46
CA ILE A 73 7.88 3.18 -13.98
C ILE A 73 7.94 4.65 -13.57
N GLY A 74 8.37 4.96 -12.36
CA GLY A 74 8.65 6.32 -11.92
C GLY A 74 9.63 7.01 -12.88
N TYR A 75 10.78 6.37 -13.13
CA TYR A 75 11.79 6.85 -14.05
C TYR A 75 11.28 7.02 -15.49
N LEU A 76 10.55 6.03 -16.02
CA LEU A 76 10.01 6.08 -17.38
C LEU A 76 8.94 7.17 -17.52
N SER A 77 8.02 7.25 -16.55
CA SER A 77 6.92 8.22 -16.59
C SER A 77 7.43 9.66 -16.45
N ASP A 78 8.51 9.88 -15.68
CA ASP A 78 9.16 11.18 -15.58
C ASP A 78 9.77 11.67 -16.90
N ARG A 79 10.14 10.76 -17.77
CA ARG A 79 10.79 11.01 -19.07
C ARG A 79 9.89 10.88 -20.28
N THR A 80 8.60 10.63 -20.04
CA THR A 80 7.59 10.52 -21.10
C THR A 80 6.82 11.83 -21.19
N TRP A 81 6.63 12.32 -22.41
CA TRP A 81 5.70 13.39 -22.72
C TRP A 81 5.12 13.18 -24.10
N HIS A 82 3.82 13.24 -24.20
CA HIS A 82 3.08 13.19 -25.47
C HIS A 82 2.00 14.26 -25.47
N PRO A 83 1.85 15.07 -26.53
CA PRO A 83 0.91 16.20 -26.56
C PRO A 83 -0.54 15.82 -26.25
N TYR A 84 -0.99 14.64 -26.69
CA TYR A 84 -2.34 14.15 -26.46
C TYR A 84 -2.46 13.32 -25.18
N TRP A 85 -1.52 12.38 -24.95
CA TRP A 85 -1.59 11.44 -23.83
C TRP A 85 -1.00 12.00 -22.53
N GLY A 86 -0.22 13.06 -22.58
CA GLY A 86 0.46 13.61 -21.42
C GLY A 86 1.68 12.79 -21.01
N ARG A 87 2.01 12.87 -19.73
CA ARG A 87 3.19 12.26 -19.10
C ARG A 87 2.86 10.96 -18.39
N ARG A 88 1.81 10.96 -17.56
CA ARG A 88 1.42 9.87 -16.65
C ARG A 88 0.32 8.98 -17.22
N ARG A 89 -0.60 9.55 -17.96
CA ARG A 89 -1.79 8.85 -18.47
C ARG A 89 -1.52 7.62 -19.34
N PRO A 90 -0.47 7.54 -20.17
CA PRO A 90 -0.14 6.31 -20.90
C PRO A 90 0.09 5.12 -19.98
N PHE A 91 0.76 5.36 -18.85
CA PHE A 91 1.04 4.31 -17.85
C PHE A 91 -0.24 3.88 -17.12
N PHE A 92 -1.13 4.84 -16.79
CA PHE A 92 -2.45 4.50 -16.24
C PHE A 92 -3.22 3.58 -17.17
N PHE A 93 -3.26 3.95 -18.44
CA PHE A 93 -4.02 3.25 -19.47
C PHE A 93 -3.51 1.81 -19.66
N ILE A 94 -2.21 1.66 -19.90
CA ILE A 94 -1.58 0.35 -20.11
C ILE A 94 -1.67 -0.51 -18.85
N GLY A 95 -1.32 0.05 -17.68
CA GLY A 95 -1.38 -0.67 -16.42
C GLY A 95 -2.80 -1.12 -16.07
N ALA A 96 -3.83 -0.30 -16.35
CA ALA A 96 -5.21 -0.67 -16.10
C ALA A 96 -5.70 -1.83 -16.99
N ILE A 97 -5.32 -1.84 -18.25
CA ILE A 97 -5.66 -2.96 -19.16
C ILE A 97 -5.02 -4.25 -18.65
N LEU A 98 -3.71 -4.22 -18.36
CA LEU A 98 -2.98 -5.41 -17.91
C LEU A 98 -3.48 -5.90 -16.54
N ALA A 99 -3.73 -4.99 -15.59
CA ALA A 99 -4.27 -5.33 -14.28
C ALA A 99 -5.68 -5.93 -14.38
N SER A 100 -6.56 -5.35 -15.20
CA SER A 100 -7.91 -5.87 -15.40
C SER A 100 -7.89 -7.24 -16.06
N ILE A 101 -7.06 -7.47 -17.08
CA ILE A 101 -6.87 -8.79 -17.69
C ILE A 101 -6.40 -9.80 -16.63
N SER A 102 -5.44 -9.42 -15.78
CA SER A 102 -4.95 -10.29 -14.71
C SER A 102 -6.01 -10.59 -13.67
N LEU A 103 -6.86 -9.62 -13.31
CA LEU A 103 -8.01 -9.83 -12.43
C LEU A 103 -9.05 -10.78 -13.05
N PHE A 104 -9.24 -10.77 -14.37
CA PHE A 104 -10.08 -11.77 -15.05
C PHE A 104 -9.42 -13.15 -15.12
N LEU A 105 -8.11 -13.22 -15.30
CA LEU A 105 -7.39 -14.48 -15.42
C LEU A 105 -7.21 -15.20 -14.08
N MET A 106 -6.96 -14.46 -13.00
CA MET A 106 -6.68 -15.01 -11.66
C MET A 106 -7.71 -16.05 -11.22
N PRO A 107 -9.03 -15.78 -11.21
CA PRO A 107 -10.03 -16.73 -10.75
C PRO A 107 -10.34 -17.83 -11.77
N ASN A 108 -9.76 -17.80 -12.96
CA ASN A 108 -9.86 -18.85 -13.98
C ASN A 108 -8.61 -19.74 -14.03
N SER A 109 -7.68 -19.57 -13.09
CA SER A 109 -6.52 -20.44 -12.98
C SER A 109 -6.97 -21.86 -12.62
N SER A 110 -6.52 -22.85 -13.41
CA SER A 110 -6.83 -24.26 -13.20
C SER A 110 -5.75 -24.99 -12.40
N VAL A 111 -4.58 -24.37 -12.23
CA VAL A 111 -3.43 -24.93 -11.53
C VAL A 111 -2.68 -23.84 -10.76
N LEU A 112 -2.01 -24.23 -9.69
CA LEU A 112 -1.36 -23.30 -8.76
C LEU A 112 -0.31 -22.38 -9.45
N TRP A 113 0.53 -22.93 -10.33
CA TRP A 113 1.56 -22.13 -11.01
C TRP A 113 0.96 -21.03 -11.90
N MET A 114 -0.21 -21.28 -12.49
CA MET A 114 -0.92 -20.29 -13.33
C MET A 114 -1.43 -19.13 -12.47
N ALA A 115 -1.99 -19.42 -11.30
CA ALA A 115 -2.40 -18.39 -10.36
C ALA A 115 -1.19 -17.59 -9.84
N ALA A 116 -0.08 -18.26 -9.51
CA ALA A 116 1.15 -17.60 -9.09
C ALA A 116 1.72 -16.67 -10.18
N ALA A 117 1.82 -17.15 -11.43
CA ALA A 117 2.26 -16.32 -12.55
C ALA A 117 1.34 -15.13 -12.80
N THR A 118 0.01 -15.34 -12.68
CA THR A 118 -0.98 -14.28 -12.82
C THR A 118 -0.82 -13.24 -11.70
N LEU A 119 -0.48 -13.65 -10.47
CA LEU A 119 -0.20 -12.72 -9.37
C LEU A 119 0.98 -11.81 -9.71
N TRP A 120 2.08 -12.34 -10.25
CA TRP A 120 3.22 -11.54 -10.69
C TRP A 120 2.83 -10.48 -11.72
N ILE A 121 2.03 -10.86 -12.73
CA ILE A 121 1.56 -9.94 -13.77
C ILE A 121 0.61 -8.90 -13.18
N MET A 122 -0.29 -9.32 -12.31
CA MET A 122 -1.27 -8.47 -11.66
C MET A 122 -0.59 -7.39 -10.79
N ASP A 123 0.34 -7.80 -9.92
CA ASP A 123 1.08 -6.87 -9.06
C ASP A 123 1.93 -5.90 -9.87
N ALA A 124 2.66 -6.39 -10.87
CA ALA A 124 3.43 -5.52 -11.76
C ALA A 124 2.52 -4.49 -12.45
N SER A 125 1.37 -4.92 -12.95
CA SER A 125 0.41 -4.07 -13.67
C SER A 125 -0.24 -3.02 -12.77
N ILE A 126 -0.59 -3.40 -11.53
CA ILE A 126 -1.12 -2.48 -10.53
C ILE A 126 -0.05 -1.42 -10.20
N ASN A 127 1.22 -1.82 -10.02
CA ASN A 127 2.32 -0.89 -9.76
C ASN A 127 2.58 0.05 -10.96
N ILE A 128 2.43 -0.42 -12.21
CA ILE A 128 2.52 0.43 -13.42
C ILE A 128 1.47 1.54 -13.38
N THR A 129 0.27 1.26 -12.86
CA THR A 129 -0.80 2.25 -12.75
C THR A 129 -0.56 3.16 -11.53
N MET A 130 -0.28 2.58 -10.37
CA MET A 130 -0.31 3.26 -9.07
C MET A 130 0.81 4.30 -8.92
N GLU A 131 2.03 3.98 -9.33
CA GLU A 131 3.18 4.86 -9.10
C GLU A 131 3.06 6.21 -9.82
N PRO A 132 2.77 6.26 -11.14
CA PRO A 132 2.55 7.54 -11.80
C PRO A 132 1.29 8.26 -11.29
N PHE A 133 0.30 7.52 -10.79
CA PHE A 133 -0.93 8.09 -10.25
C PHE A 133 -0.69 8.88 -8.96
N ARG A 134 0.20 8.41 -8.10
CA ARG A 134 0.64 9.15 -6.90
C ARG A 134 1.32 10.46 -7.29
N ALA A 135 2.23 10.42 -8.25
CA ALA A 135 2.92 11.61 -8.75
C ALA A 135 1.97 12.62 -9.43
N PHE A 136 0.91 12.14 -10.07
CA PHE A 136 -0.06 12.94 -10.81
C PHE A 136 -0.73 14.02 -9.95
N VAL A 137 -1.02 13.73 -8.69
CA VAL A 137 -1.58 14.71 -7.73
C VAL A 137 -0.61 15.86 -7.51
N GLY A 138 0.67 15.57 -7.30
CA GLY A 138 1.71 16.58 -7.14
C GLY A 138 1.99 17.38 -8.41
N ASP A 139 1.96 16.71 -9.58
CA ASP A 139 2.22 17.32 -10.87
C ASP A 139 1.11 18.31 -11.27
N LYS A 140 -0.14 17.99 -10.93
CA LYS A 140 -1.32 18.73 -11.43
C LYS A 140 -1.80 19.82 -10.49
N LEU A 141 -1.63 19.66 -9.16
CA LEU A 141 -2.20 20.57 -8.18
C LEU A 141 -1.21 21.67 -7.74
N PRO A 142 -1.70 22.93 -7.59
CA PRO A 142 -0.95 23.96 -6.90
C PRO A 142 -0.77 23.57 -5.42
N ALA A 143 0.27 24.10 -4.76
CA ALA A 143 0.57 23.79 -3.37
C ALA A 143 -0.63 23.95 -2.43
N SER A 144 -1.45 25.01 -2.67
CA SER A 144 -2.65 25.31 -1.88
C SER A 144 -3.78 24.28 -1.99
N GLN A 145 -3.77 23.39 -3.00
CA GLN A 145 -4.79 22.35 -3.21
C GLN A 145 -4.27 20.92 -3.01
N ARG A 146 -2.97 20.71 -2.81
CA ARG A 146 -2.40 19.36 -2.67
C ARG A 146 -3.04 18.55 -1.55
N THR A 147 -3.25 19.18 -0.38
CA THR A 147 -3.92 18.52 0.75
C THR A 147 -5.33 18.03 0.39
N LYS A 148 -6.10 18.84 -0.34
CA LYS A 148 -7.43 18.43 -0.82
C LYS A 148 -7.33 17.29 -1.83
N GLY A 149 -6.36 17.32 -2.76
CA GLY A 149 -6.13 16.25 -3.71
C GLY A 149 -5.82 14.92 -3.04
N PHE A 150 -4.93 14.91 -2.06
CA PHE A 150 -4.63 13.70 -1.28
C PHE A 150 -5.81 13.22 -0.44
N ALA A 151 -6.65 14.13 0.08
CA ALA A 151 -7.88 13.74 0.78
C ALA A 151 -8.88 13.02 -0.15
N PHE A 152 -9.08 13.50 -1.38
CA PHE A 152 -9.88 12.78 -2.39
C PHE A 152 -9.30 11.43 -2.74
N GLN A 153 -7.98 11.34 -2.89
CA GLN A 153 -7.29 10.09 -3.12
C GLN A 153 -7.56 9.08 -1.99
N THR A 154 -7.39 9.50 -0.74
CA THR A 154 -7.62 8.66 0.44
C THR A 154 -9.07 8.19 0.53
N LEU A 155 -10.03 9.06 0.21
CA LEU A 155 -11.45 8.72 0.15
C LEU A 155 -11.72 7.59 -0.85
N PHE A 156 -11.21 7.71 -2.07
CA PHE A 156 -11.42 6.68 -3.10
C PHE A 156 -10.68 5.38 -2.79
N ILE A 157 -9.50 5.45 -2.20
CA ILE A 157 -8.77 4.27 -1.69
C ILE A 157 -9.64 3.54 -0.66
N GLY A 158 -10.19 4.25 0.33
CA GLY A 158 -11.04 3.66 1.36
C GLY A 158 -12.33 3.05 0.79
N LEU A 159 -13.05 3.78 -0.07
CA LEU A 159 -14.27 3.30 -0.70
C LEU A 159 -14.03 2.08 -1.59
N GLY A 160 -12.95 2.08 -2.38
CA GLY A 160 -12.56 0.95 -3.22
C GLY A 160 -12.24 -0.29 -2.41
N ALA A 161 -11.49 -0.14 -1.31
CA ALA A 161 -11.15 -1.24 -0.42
C ALA A 161 -12.38 -1.86 0.25
N VAL A 162 -13.29 -1.02 0.76
CA VAL A 162 -14.54 -1.47 1.39
C VAL A 162 -15.40 -2.24 0.39
N LEU A 163 -15.64 -1.68 -0.79
CA LEU A 163 -16.48 -2.33 -1.79
C LEU A 163 -15.86 -3.64 -2.28
N ALA A 164 -14.58 -3.66 -2.60
CA ALA A 164 -13.90 -4.86 -3.09
C ALA A 164 -13.92 -5.99 -2.05
N SER A 165 -13.63 -5.67 -0.80
CA SER A 165 -13.64 -6.65 0.28
C SER A 165 -15.04 -7.21 0.56
N LEU A 166 -16.09 -6.43 0.29
CA LEU A 166 -17.46 -6.86 0.49
C LEU A 166 -17.99 -7.78 -0.64
N LEU A 167 -17.43 -7.71 -1.85
CA LEU A 167 -17.96 -8.41 -3.03
C LEU A 167 -18.15 -9.93 -2.84
N PRO A 168 -17.18 -10.73 -2.34
CA PRO A 168 -17.35 -12.16 -2.21
C PRO A 168 -18.52 -12.53 -1.30
N TYR A 169 -18.65 -11.81 -0.18
CA TYR A 169 -19.77 -12.00 0.74
C TYR A 169 -21.12 -11.65 0.10
N LEU A 170 -21.20 -10.52 -0.61
CA LEU A 170 -22.43 -10.11 -1.31
C LEU A 170 -22.85 -11.16 -2.34
N PHE A 171 -21.90 -11.65 -3.14
CA PHE A 171 -22.21 -12.67 -4.12
C PHE A 171 -22.69 -13.97 -3.49
N ALA A 172 -22.05 -14.42 -2.41
CA ALA A 172 -22.42 -15.65 -1.74
C ALA A 172 -23.74 -15.52 -0.97
N ASN A 173 -23.91 -14.49 -0.15
CA ASN A 173 -24.97 -14.44 0.86
C ASN A 173 -26.18 -13.58 0.45
N VAL A 174 -25.98 -12.59 -0.46
CA VAL A 174 -27.10 -11.73 -0.92
C VAL A 174 -27.58 -12.15 -2.30
N PHE A 175 -26.67 -12.43 -3.22
CA PHE A 175 -27.02 -12.86 -4.58
C PHE A 175 -27.14 -14.39 -4.74
N HIS A 176 -26.89 -15.14 -3.66
CA HIS A 176 -26.97 -16.59 -3.60
C HIS A 176 -26.16 -17.34 -4.68
N ILE A 177 -25.02 -16.75 -5.08
CA ILE A 177 -24.06 -17.38 -5.97
C ILE A 177 -23.20 -18.33 -5.15
N SER A 178 -23.03 -19.57 -5.61
CA SER A 178 -22.28 -20.59 -4.88
C SER A 178 -20.88 -20.11 -4.50
N ASN A 179 -20.52 -20.26 -3.23
CA ASN A 179 -19.18 -20.08 -2.70
C ASN A 179 -18.39 -21.41 -2.59
N THR A 180 -18.98 -22.50 -3.09
CA THR A 180 -18.35 -23.82 -3.16
C THR A 180 -18.20 -24.25 -4.61
N ALA A 181 -17.18 -25.07 -4.88
CA ALA A 181 -16.89 -25.65 -6.18
C ALA A 181 -16.19 -27.02 -5.99
N PRO A 182 -16.12 -27.88 -7.03
CA PRO A 182 -15.30 -29.09 -7.00
C PRO A 182 -13.84 -28.76 -6.67
N GLU A 183 -13.11 -29.78 -6.19
CA GLU A 183 -11.69 -29.67 -5.88
C GLU A 183 -10.88 -29.07 -7.05
N GLY A 184 -9.96 -28.14 -6.73
CA GLY A 184 -9.15 -27.45 -7.74
C GLY A 184 -9.89 -26.40 -8.55
N ILE A 185 -11.17 -26.12 -8.27
CA ILE A 185 -11.96 -25.11 -8.97
C ILE A 185 -12.29 -23.95 -8.00
N ILE A 186 -11.97 -22.74 -8.42
CA ILE A 186 -12.26 -21.53 -7.66
C ILE A 186 -13.77 -21.27 -7.64
N PRO A 187 -14.38 -21.00 -6.45
CA PRO A 187 -15.80 -20.78 -6.32
C PRO A 187 -16.35 -19.63 -7.17
N PRO A 188 -17.58 -19.77 -7.70
CA PRO A 188 -18.20 -18.74 -8.54
C PRO A 188 -18.31 -17.37 -7.86
N SER A 189 -18.60 -17.30 -6.56
CA SER A 189 -18.69 -16.04 -5.80
C SER A 189 -17.37 -15.26 -5.86
N VAL A 190 -16.23 -15.94 -5.73
CA VAL A 190 -14.89 -15.36 -5.88
C VAL A 190 -14.65 -14.95 -7.33
N LYS A 191 -14.99 -15.80 -8.30
CA LYS A 191 -14.81 -15.47 -9.73
C LYS A 191 -15.54 -14.19 -10.11
N TYR A 192 -16.82 -14.07 -9.76
CA TYR A 192 -17.58 -12.87 -10.07
C TYR A 192 -17.07 -11.63 -9.33
N SER A 193 -16.52 -11.77 -8.11
CA SER A 193 -15.89 -10.67 -7.40
C SER A 193 -14.71 -10.10 -8.17
N PHE A 194 -13.85 -10.97 -8.71
CA PHE A 194 -12.72 -10.56 -9.51
C PHE A 194 -13.14 -9.98 -10.87
N TYR A 195 -14.18 -10.50 -11.50
CA TYR A 195 -14.70 -9.96 -12.76
C TYR A 195 -15.25 -8.55 -12.59
N VAL A 196 -16.09 -8.36 -11.57
CA VAL A 196 -16.66 -7.03 -11.26
C VAL A 196 -15.55 -6.07 -10.83
N GLY A 197 -14.63 -6.53 -9.98
CA GLY A 197 -13.49 -5.72 -9.56
C GLY A 197 -12.60 -5.30 -10.72
N GLY A 198 -12.28 -6.23 -11.65
CA GLY A 198 -11.49 -5.94 -12.85
C GLY A 198 -12.21 -4.96 -13.80
N ALA A 199 -13.51 -5.11 -13.98
CA ALA A 199 -14.32 -4.18 -14.76
C ALA A 199 -14.34 -2.78 -14.13
N ILE A 200 -14.58 -2.68 -12.83
CA ILE A 200 -14.56 -1.40 -12.09
C ILE A 200 -13.17 -0.77 -12.14
N TYR A 201 -12.10 -1.57 -11.99
CA TYR A 201 -10.73 -1.11 -12.12
C TYR A 201 -10.52 -0.40 -13.47
N LEU A 202 -10.87 -1.07 -14.55
CA LEU A 202 -10.70 -0.54 -15.90
C LEU A 202 -11.51 0.73 -16.11
N ILE A 203 -12.80 0.71 -15.75
CA ILE A 203 -13.73 1.84 -15.91
C ILE A 203 -13.24 3.05 -15.11
N ALA A 204 -12.87 2.87 -13.84
CA ALA A 204 -12.46 3.96 -12.98
C ALA A 204 -11.16 4.62 -13.45
N VAL A 205 -10.17 3.82 -13.85
CA VAL A 205 -8.91 4.36 -14.36
C VAL A 205 -9.12 5.03 -15.72
N PHE A 206 -9.88 4.41 -16.62
CA PHE A 206 -10.22 5.01 -17.92
C PHE A 206 -10.98 6.33 -17.77
N TRP A 207 -11.93 6.38 -16.82
CA TRP A 207 -12.60 7.63 -16.50
C TRP A 207 -11.59 8.74 -16.17
N THR A 208 -10.63 8.48 -15.29
CA THR A 208 -9.58 9.45 -14.96
C THR A 208 -8.72 9.78 -16.18
N VAL A 209 -8.31 8.79 -16.97
CA VAL A 209 -7.48 9.00 -18.18
C VAL A 209 -8.16 9.92 -19.18
N PHE A 210 -9.44 9.72 -19.45
CA PHE A 210 -10.16 10.47 -20.49
C PHE A 210 -10.78 11.78 -19.99
N SER A 211 -11.11 11.88 -18.70
CA SER A 211 -11.68 13.11 -18.11
C SER A 211 -10.65 14.14 -17.65
N THR A 212 -9.35 13.78 -17.66
CA THR A 212 -8.28 14.66 -17.20
C THR A 212 -7.29 15.00 -18.31
N LYS A 213 -6.70 16.19 -18.22
CA LYS A 213 -5.60 16.61 -19.10
C LYS A 213 -4.37 16.94 -18.26
N GLU A 214 -3.19 16.68 -18.79
CA GLU A 214 -1.93 17.04 -18.15
C GLU A 214 -1.37 18.34 -18.74
N PHE A 215 -0.55 19.04 -17.95
CA PHE A 215 0.14 20.24 -18.41
C PHE A 215 1.49 19.85 -19.00
N PRO A 216 1.94 20.52 -20.10
CA PRO A 216 3.27 20.30 -20.63
C PRO A 216 4.34 20.70 -19.59
N PRO A 217 5.56 20.16 -19.70
CA PRO A 217 6.70 20.66 -18.94
C PRO A 217 6.87 22.17 -19.14
N GLU A 218 7.22 22.89 -18.08
CA GLU A 218 7.36 24.37 -18.11
C GLU A 218 8.36 24.83 -19.17
N ASP A 219 9.45 24.10 -19.32
CA ASP A 219 10.46 24.31 -20.37
C ASP A 219 10.79 22.95 -21.00
N ILE A 220 10.25 22.72 -22.21
CA ILE A 220 10.44 21.46 -22.94
C ILE A 220 11.92 21.25 -23.28
N LYS A 221 12.66 22.31 -23.65
CA LYS A 221 14.08 22.21 -24.01
C LYS A 221 14.92 21.83 -22.80
N LYS A 222 14.72 22.49 -21.67
CA LYS A 222 15.39 22.17 -20.42
C LYS A 222 15.08 20.76 -19.94
N TRP A 223 13.81 20.35 -20.06
CA TRP A 223 13.37 18.99 -19.74
C TRP A 223 14.05 17.93 -20.64
N GLU A 224 14.20 18.20 -21.94
CA GLU A 224 14.91 17.33 -22.87
C GLU A 224 16.40 17.23 -22.53
N GLU A 225 17.05 18.36 -22.17
CA GLU A 225 18.44 18.37 -21.72
C GLU A 225 18.63 17.57 -20.43
N GLU A 226 17.77 17.76 -19.43
CA GLU A 226 17.80 16.99 -18.17
C GLU A 226 17.58 15.50 -18.41
N LYS A 227 16.66 15.14 -19.32
CA LYS A 227 16.43 13.76 -19.75
C LYS A 227 17.69 13.13 -20.33
N LEU A 228 18.49 13.88 -21.08
CA LEU A 228 19.74 13.41 -21.64
C LEU A 228 20.84 13.26 -20.57
N LYS A 229 20.97 14.24 -19.65
CA LYS A 229 22.00 14.25 -18.59
C LYS A 229 21.81 13.11 -17.57
N THR A 230 20.57 12.75 -17.26
CA THR A 230 20.21 11.71 -16.28
C THR A 230 19.95 10.35 -16.92
N ARG A 231 20.49 10.08 -18.10
CA ARG A 231 20.29 8.83 -18.85
C ARG A 231 20.99 7.67 -18.15
N GLY A 232 20.19 6.70 -17.66
CA GLY A 232 20.67 5.43 -17.12
C GLY A 232 19.92 5.00 -15.85
N LEU A 233 19.08 3.97 -15.94
CA LEU A 233 18.41 3.32 -14.79
C LEU A 233 19.39 2.89 -13.71
N VAL A 234 20.58 2.39 -14.12
CA VAL A 234 21.63 1.94 -13.21
C VAL A 234 22.16 3.09 -12.34
N LYS A 235 22.31 4.30 -12.90
CA LYS A 235 22.72 5.47 -12.11
C LYS A 235 21.68 5.83 -11.06
N GLY A 236 20.40 5.82 -11.40
CA GLY A 236 19.31 6.07 -10.44
C GLY A 236 19.29 5.05 -9.30
N ILE A 237 19.47 3.77 -9.60
CA ILE A 237 19.54 2.70 -8.58
C ILE A 237 20.80 2.90 -7.70
N LEU A 238 21.95 3.22 -8.29
CA LEU A 238 23.18 3.48 -7.53
C LEU A 238 23.06 4.72 -6.62
N GLU A 239 22.35 5.76 -7.05
CA GLU A 239 22.06 6.93 -6.22
C GLU A 239 21.17 6.55 -5.03
N ILE A 240 20.16 5.70 -5.23
CA ILE A 240 19.33 5.18 -4.13
C ILE A 240 20.17 4.40 -3.13
N VAL A 241 21.03 3.48 -3.60
CA VAL A 241 21.92 2.70 -2.73
C VAL A 241 22.89 3.59 -1.96
N LYS A 242 23.46 4.61 -2.60
CA LYS A 242 24.31 5.61 -1.94
C LYS A 242 23.52 6.42 -0.90
N GLY A 243 22.25 6.72 -1.17
CA GLY A 243 21.37 7.42 -0.26
C GLY A 243 21.08 6.67 1.04
N ILE A 244 21.15 5.32 1.03
CA ILE A 244 21.01 4.50 2.23
C ILE A 244 22.08 4.86 3.26
N GLY A 245 23.32 5.15 2.84
CA GLY A 245 24.41 5.55 3.73
C GLY A 245 24.30 6.97 4.32
N SER A 246 23.40 7.79 3.80
CA SER A 246 23.21 9.20 4.22
C SER A 246 21.82 9.49 4.79
N MET A 247 21.13 8.44 5.28
CA MET A 247 19.78 8.58 5.84
C MET A 247 19.79 9.34 7.17
N PRO A 248 18.81 10.26 7.37
CA PRO A 248 18.62 10.91 8.67
C PRO A 248 18.35 9.88 9.79
N PRO A 249 18.82 10.13 11.03
CA PRO A 249 18.58 9.21 12.16
C PRO A 249 17.14 8.85 12.38
N THR A 250 16.22 9.80 12.27
CA THR A 250 14.76 9.57 12.36
C THR A 250 14.27 8.56 11.32
N MET A 251 14.81 8.59 10.10
CA MET A 251 14.46 7.65 9.05
C MET A 251 14.91 6.22 9.38
N LEU A 252 16.11 6.04 9.96
CA LEU A 252 16.60 4.74 10.41
C LEU A 252 15.79 4.20 11.58
N GLN A 253 15.38 5.08 12.52
CA GLN A 253 14.52 4.70 13.62
C GLN A 253 13.14 4.23 13.13
N LEU A 254 12.55 4.98 12.18
CA LEU A 254 11.31 4.57 11.52
C LEU A 254 11.47 3.29 10.71
N ALA A 255 12.65 2.99 10.15
CA ALA A 255 12.90 1.75 9.41
C ALA A 255 12.65 0.52 10.30
N VAL A 256 13.08 0.56 11.56
CA VAL A 256 12.82 -0.52 12.54
C VAL A 256 11.33 -0.65 12.84
N VAL A 257 10.63 0.46 13.06
CA VAL A 257 9.17 0.46 13.27
C VAL A 257 8.45 -0.14 12.07
N GLN A 258 8.80 0.31 10.87
CA GLN A 258 8.20 -0.18 9.63
C GLN A 258 8.48 -1.66 9.39
N PHE A 259 9.68 -2.14 9.72
CA PHE A 259 10.02 -3.56 9.60
C PHE A 259 9.01 -4.47 10.32
N PHE A 260 8.79 -4.22 11.60
CA PHE A 260 7.87 -5.02 12.40
C PHE A 260 6.39 -4.77 12.03
N THR A 261 6.04 -3.55 11.65
CA THR A 261 4.67 -3.20 11.21
C THR A 261 4.28 -3.92 9.93
N TRP A 262 5.13 -3.90 8.90
CA TRP A 262 4.83 -4.52 7.61
C TRP A 262 4.92 -6.04 7.64
N LEU A 263 5.78 -6.60 8.49
CA LEU A 263 5.78 -8.04 8.77
C LEU A 263 4.42 -8.47 9.34
N ALA A 264 3.86 -7.70 10.27
CA ALA A 264 2.57 -8.00 10.89
C ALA A 264 1.41 -7.95 9.88
N PHE A 265 1.31 -6.90 9.09
CA PHE A 265 0.25 -6.79 8.07
C PHE A 265 0.38 -7.86 6.99
N PHE A 266 1.60 -8.16 6.57
CA PHE A 266 1.84 -9.19 5.57
C PHE A 266 1.45 -10.58 6.07
N ALA A 267 1.79 -10.91 7.33
CA ALA A 267 1.32 -12.13 7.99
C ALA A 267 -0.22 -12.21 8.02
N MET A 268 -0.88 -11.11 8.35
CA MET A 268 -2.33 -11.02 8.34
C MET A 268 -2.92 -11.30 6.96
N TRP A 269 -2.43 -10.65 5.91
CA TRP A 269 -2.98 -10.84 4.55
C TRP A 269 -2.79 -12.26 4.04
N ILE A 270 -1.67 -12.89 4.35
CA ILE A 270 -1.37 -14.27 3.89
C ILE A 270 -2.18 -15.31 4.65
N TYR A 271 -2.24 -15.20 5.97
CA TYR A 271 -2.71 -16.29 6.82
C TYR A 271 -4.10 -16.10 7.42
N SER A 272 -4.80 -14.98 7.16
CA SER A 272 -6.14 -14.77 7.75
C SER A 272 -7.12 -15.84 7.33
N THR A 273 -7.20 -16.19 6.04
CA THR A 273 -8.20 -17.20 5.59
C THR A 273 -7.96 -18.55 6.25
N SER A 274 -6.74 -19.08 6.17
CA SER A 274 -6.43 -20.39 6.79
C SER A 274 -6.52 -20.34 8.32
N GLY A 275 -6.03 -19.27 8.95
CA GLY A 275 -6.09 -19.12 10.40
C GLY A 275 -7.51 -19.01 10.93
N ILE A 276 -8.39 -18.26 10.29
CA ILE A 276 -9.80 -18.13 10.66
C ILE A 276 -10.55 -19.44 10.38
N ALA A 277 -10.30 -20.08 9.23
CA ALA A 277 -10.91 -21.37 8.90
C ALA A 277 -10.59 -22.43 9.94
N GLN A 278 -9.32 -22.55 10.36
CA GLN A 278 -8.90 -23.48 11.41
C GLN A 278 -9.48 -23.10 12.78
N ASN A 279 -9.36 -21.83 13.17
CA ASN A 279 -9.62 -21.38 14.53
C ASN A 279 -11.09 -21.21 14.86
N ALA A 280 -11.88 -20.60 13.95
CA ALA A 280 -13.29 -20.24 14.18
C ALA A 280 -14.27 -21.16 13.44
N PHE A 281 -13.91 -21.67 12.26
CA PHE A 281 -14.78 -22.54 11.45
C PHE A 281 -14.42 -24.02 11.55
N GLY A 282 -13.34 -24.39 12.28
CA GLY A 282 -12.99 -25.77 12.61
C GLY A 282 -12.60 -26.64 11.41
N THR A 283 -12.07 -26.05 10.35
CA THR A 283 -11.69 -26.79 9.12
C THR A 283 -10.30 -26.39 8.61
N THR A 284 -9.62 -27.38 8.02
CA THR A 284 -8.38 -27.19 7.25
C THR A 284 -8.56 -27.51 5.77
N ASP A 285 -9.72 -28.07 5.39
CA ASP A 285 -10.01 -28.51 4.04
C ASP A 285 -10.47 -27.35 3.15
N PRO A 286 -9.64 -26.89 2.16
CA PRO A 286 -9.99 -25.79 1.28
C PRO A 286 -11.19 -26.05 0.38
N THR A 287 -11.59 -27.32 0.22
CA THR A 287 -12.74 -27.70 -0.61
C THR A 287 -14.05 -27.64 0.18
N SER A 288 -13.97 -27.63 1.51
CA SER A 288 -15.14 -27.62 2.39
C SER A 288 -15.90 -26.29 2.31
N LYS A 289 -17.24 -26.38 2.48
CA LYS A 289 -18.08 -25.19 2.59
C LYS A 289 -17.64 -24.27 3.74
N SER A 290 -17.29 -24.84 4.89
CA SER A 290 -16.83 -24.06 6.06
C SER A 290 -15.57 -23.25 5.77
N PHE A 291 -14.63 -23.77 4.99
CA PHE A 291 -13.44 -23.01 4.57
C PHE A 291 -13.82 -21.84 3.65
N GLN A 292 -14.72 -22.07 2.73
CA GLN A 292 -15.18 -21.04 1.82
C GLN A 292 -16.01 -19.96 2.55
N ASP A 293 -16.85 -20.35 3.52
CA ASP A 293 -17.56 -19.42 4.40
C ASP A 293 -16.59 -18.59 5.26
N ALA A 294 -15.50 -19.19 5.77
CA ALA A 294 -14.42 -18.47 6.45
C ALA A 294 -13.74 -17.43 5.54
N GLY A 295 -13.48 -17.77 4.28
CA GLY A 295 -12.93 -16.84 3.30
C GLY A 295 -13.85 -15.65 3.01
N ASP A 296 -15.16 -15.89 2.90
CA ASP A 296 -16.14 -14.83 2.75
C ASP A 296 -16.18 -13.94 4.00
N TRP A 297 -16.06 -14.55 5.20
CA TRP A 297 -16.02 -13.81 6.46
C TRP A 297 -14.72 -12.98 6.61
N VAL A 298 -13.58 -13.50 6.21
CA VAL A 298 -12.31 -12.73 6.15
C VAL A 298 -12.46 -11.50 5.25
N SER A 299 -13.19 -11.62 4.16
CA SER A 299 -13.49 -10.47 3.30
C SER A 299 -14.30 -9.40 4.03
N ILE A 300 -15.28 -9.76 4.87
CA ILE A 300 -16.01 -8.84 5.76
C ILE A 300 -15.06 -8.21 6.81
N MET A 301 -14.21 -9.02 7.43
CA MET A 301 -13.19 -8.53 8.36
C MET A 301 -12.29 -7.48 7.70
N PHE A 302 -11.87 -7.71 6.46
CA PHE A 302 -11.04 -6.79 5.70
C PHE A 302 -11.80 -5.52 5.28
N MET A 303 -13.10 -5.62 5.01
CA MET A 303 -13.97 -4.46 4.84
C MET A 303 -13.98 -3.59 6.09
N VAL A 304 -14.13 -4.20 7.28
CA VAL A 304 -14.20 -3.46 8.56
C VAL A 304 -12.89 -2.72 8.81
N TYR A 305 -11.72 -3.38 8.74
CA TYR A 305 -10.47 -2.66 9.01
C TYR A 305 -10.20 -1.56 7.98
N SER A 306 -10.56 -1.77 6.72
CA SER A 306 -10.40 -0.76 5.67
C SER A 306 -11.32 0.45 5.89
N GLY A 307 -12.57 0.20 6.29
CA GLY A 307 -13.53 1.25 6.63
C GLY A 307 -13.10 2.07 7.84
N VAL A 308 -12.65 1.40 8.91
CA VAL A 308 -12.11 2.05 10.11
C VAL A 308 -10.86 2.86 9.76
N ALA A 309 -9.99 2.33 8.91
CA ALA A 309 -8.79 3.05 8.48
C ALA A 309 -9.12 4.31 7.68
N ALA A 310 -10.11 4.26 6.81
CA ALA A 310 -10.56 5.43 6.05
C ALA A 310 -11.07 6.53 6.98
N LEU A 311 -11.85 6.18 8.00
CA LEU A 311 -12.32 7.13 9.03
C LEU A 311 -11.18 7.62 9.93
N GLY A 312 -10.30 6.71 10.33
CA GLY A 312 -9.13 6.99 11.17
C GLY A 312 -8.17 8.00 10.54
N ALA A 313 -8.03 7.97 9.22
CA ALA A 313 -7.18 8.92 8.50
C ALA A 313 -7.56 10.39 8.74
N PHE A 314 -8.83 10.68 9.02
CA PHE A 314 -9.30 12.03 9.38
C PHE A 314 -9.17 12.34 10.86
N LEU A 315 -9.29 11.35 11.73
CA LEU A 315 -9.30 11.54 13.20
C LEU A 315 -7.89 11.53 13.80
N LEU A 316 -6.98 10.73 13.27
CA LEU A 316 -5.63 10.58 13.83
C LEU A 316 -4.79 11.86 13.79
N PRO A 317 -4.85 12.75 12.79
CA PRO A 317 -4.16 14.03 12.84
C PRO A 317 -4.62 14.92 14.00
N LEU A 318 -5.90 14.85 14.41
CA LEU A 318 -6.42 15.59 15.55
C LEU A 318 -5.87 15.06 16.88
N LEU A 319 -5.69 13.74 16.97
CA LEU A 319 -5.05 13.11 18.13
C LEU A 319 -3.56 13.45 18.17
N ALA A 320 -2.88 13.35 17.03
CA ALA A 320 -1.45 13.65 16.92
C ALA A 320 -1.11 15.11 17.29
N ALA A 321 -2.01 16.04 17.01
CA ALA A 321 -1.85 17.44 17.44
C ALA A 321 -1.88 17.61 18.97
N LYS A 322 -2.47 16.65 19.72
CA LYS A 322 -2.56 16.71 21.19
C LYS A 322 -1.43 16.01 21.92
N ILE A 323 -0.96 14.87 21.39
CA ILE A 323 0.00 14.00 22.10
C ILE A 323 1.32 13.75 21.35
N SER A 324 1.46 14.17 20.12
CA SER A 324 2.50 13.96 19.11
C SER A 324 2.23 12.82 18.13
N ARG A 325 2.88 12.85 16.97
CA ARG A 325 2.70 11.85 15.91
C ARG A 325 3.28 10.50 16.31
N ARG A 326 4.45 10.48 16.96
CA ARG A 326 5.11 9.24 17.39
C ARG A 326 4.29 8.49 18.45
N PHE A 327 3.77 9.18 19.46
CA PHE A 327 2.94 8.55 20.50
C PHE A 327 1.59 8.11 19.96
N THR A 328 0.98 8.87 19.05
CA THR A 328 -0.23 8.44 18.33
C THR A 328 0.03 7.15 17.56
N HIS A 329 1.14 7.07 16.82
CA HIS A 329 1.52 5.87 16.06
C HIS A 329 1.77 4.68 17.00
N MET A 330 2.50 4.90 18.08
CA MET A 330 2.76 3.88 19.12
C MET A 330 1.46 3.27 19.65
N ILE A 331 0.53 4.10 20.12
CA ILE A 331 -0.74 3.64 20.68
C ILE A 331 -1.55 2.88 19.64
N CYS A 332 -1.63 3.37 18.41
CA CYS A 332 -2.36 2.73 17.34
C CYS A 332 -1.77 1.33 17.00
N LEU A 333 -0.44 1.20 16.93
CA LEU A 333 0.21 -0.08 16.66
C LEU A 333 0.01 -1.08 17.81
N ILE A 334 0.12 -0.64 19.07
CA ILE A 334 -0.14 -1.51 20.23
C ILE A 334 -1.58 -2.02 20.19
N ILE A 335 -2.56 -1.13 19.97
CA ILE A 335 -3.97 -1.49 19.85
C ILE A 335 -4.19 -2.49 18.70
N GLY A 336 -3.60 -2.25 17.52
CA GLY A 336 -3.70 -3.16 16.39
C GLY A 336 -3.07 -4.51 16.66
N GLY A 337 -1.92 -4.55 17.33
CA GLY A 337 -1.26 -5.78 17.74
C GLY A 337 -2.09 -6.59 18.75
N VAL A 338 -2.71 -5.93 19.71
CA VAL A 338 -3.69 -6.56 20.63
C VAL A 338 -4.88 -7.10 19.84
N GLY A 339 -5.34 -6.38 18.81
CA GLY A 339 -6.39 -6.86 17.90
C GLY A 339 -6.00 -8.15 17.20
N LEU A 340 -4.82 -8.22 16.57
CA LEU A 340 -4.35 -9.43 15.88
C LEU A 340 -4.21 -10.62 16.83
N ILE A 341 -3.66 -10.41 18.04
CA ILE A 341 -3.57 -11.46 19.07
C ILE A 341 -4.97 -11.88 19.54
N GLY A 342 -5.89 -10.91 19.68
CA GLY A 342 -7.25 -11.15 20.11
C GLY A 342 -8.04 -12.11 19.20
N ILE A 343 -7.73 -12.15 17.92
CA ILE A 343 -8.34 -13.10 16.97
C ILE A 343 -8.17 -14.55 17.42
N PHE A 344 -7.05 -14.90 18.03
CA PHE A 344 -6.75 -16.25 18.52
C PHE A 344 -7.79 -16.75 19.55
N PHE A 345 -8.26 -15.87 20.43
CA PHE A 345 -9.17 -16.21 21.51
C PHE A 345 -10.64 -16.23 21.09
N ILE A 346 -10.97 -15.73 19.89
CA ILE A 346 -12.34 -15.54 19.42
C ILE A 346 -12.70 -16.71 18.50
N LYS A 347 -13.82 -17.38 18.84
CA LYS A 347 -14.39 -18.49 18.05
C LYS A 347 -15.70 -18.10 17.34
N SER A 348 -16.30 -16.99 17.73
CA SER A 348 -17.52 -16.47 17.10
C SER A 348 -17.15 -15.55 15.94
N ASP A 349 -17.74 -15.83 14.80
CA ASP A 349 -17.54 -15.06 13.57
C ASP A 349 -17.82 -13.56 13.76
N TRP A 350 -18.96 -13.17 14.34
CA TRP A 350 -19.33 -11.77 14.58
C TRP A 350 -18.37 -11.04 15.51
N LEU A 351 -17.86 -11.72 16.53
CA LEU A 351 -16.91 -11.11 17.46
C LEU A 351 -15.54 -10.85 16.82
N LEU A 352 -15.19 -11.57 15.74
CA LEU A 352 -13.95 -11.33 14.97
C LEU A 352 -13.93 -9.94 14.31
N LEU A 353 -15.04 -9.25 14.18
CA LEU A 353 -15.09 -7.89 13.66
C LEU A 353 -14.47 -6.87 14.64
N LEU A 354 -14.56 -7.13 15.95
CA LEU A 354 -14.00 -6.22 16.97
C LEU A 354 -12.47 -6.08 16.88
N PRO A 355 -11.67 -7.15 16.84
CA PRO A 355 -10.24 -7.06 16.57
C PRO A 355 -9.91 -6.28 15.29
N MET A 356 -10.72 -6.40 14.24
CA MET A 356 -10.47 -5.71 12.98
C MET A 356 -10.68 -4.19 13.06
N VAL A 357 -11.50 -3.72 14.01
CA VAL A 357 -11.55 -2.28 14.33
C VAL A 357 -10.19 -1.82 14.86
N PHE A 358 -9.56 -2.56 15.75
CA PHE A 358 -8.24 -2.25 16.30
C PHE A 358 -7.14 -2.28 15.22
N VAL A 359 -7.18 -3.29 14.36
CA VAL A 359 -6.28 -3.40 13.20
C VAL A 359 -6.48 -2.22 12.24
N GLY A 360 -7.73 -1.79 12.01
CA GLY A 360 -8.06 -0.64 11.18
C GLY A 360 -7.46 0.68 11.69
N ILE A 361 -7.47 0.88 13.01
CA ILE A 361 -6.81 2.03 13.66
C ILE A 361 -5.31 2.00 13.41
N ALA A 362 -4.67 0.83 13.57
CA ALA A 362 -3.24 0.65 13.27
C ALA A 362 -2.93 0.92 11.79
N TRP A 363 -3.77 0.44 10.87
CA TRP A 363 -3.60 0.66 9.43
C TRP A 363 -3.71 2.13 9.06
N ALA A 364 -4.70 2.85 9.58
CA ALA A 364 -4.82 4.30 9.39
C ALA A 364 -3.56 5.04 9.83
N SER A 365 -3.02 4.67 10.99
CA SER A 365 -1.80 5.27 11.54
C SER A 365 -0.57 4.93 10.69
N THR A 366 -0.46 3.68 10.21
CA THR A 366 0.66 3.23 9.35
C THR A 366 0.71 3.98 8.02
N LEU A 367 -0.44 4.33 7.47
CA LEU A 367 -0.52 5.10 6.22
C LEU A 367 -0.27 6.61 6.40
N THR A 368 -0.28 7.13 7.62
CA THR A 368 -0.24 8.58 7.87
C THR A 368 0.94 9.02 8.73
N MET A 369 1.14 8.43 9.90
CA MET A 369 2.08 8.94 10.91
C MET A 369 3.55 8.82 10.51
N PRO A 370 4.07 7.67 10.00
CA PRO A 370 5.46 7.56 9.61
C PRO A 370 5.86 8.56 8.53
N TYR A 371 4.98 8.79 7.56
CA TYR A 371 5.22 9.75 6.49
C TYR A 371 5.22 11.20 7.00
N ALA A 372 4.34 11.52 7.96
CA ALA A 372 4.28 12.85 8.55
C ALA A 372 5.50 13.14 9.45
N ILE A 373 5.99 12.13 10.20
CA ILE A 373 7.23 12.24 11.00
C ILE A 373 8.42 12.40 10.07
N LEU A 374 8.53 11.54 9.06
CA LEU A 374 9.63 11.56 8.10
C LEU A 374 9.71 12.89 7.35
N ALA A 375 8.57 13.40 6.87
CA ALA A 375 8.52 14.68 6.14
C ALA A 375 9.05 15.86 6.96
N GLY A 376 8.88 15.82 8.30
CA GLY A 376 9.44 16.82 9.21
C GLY A 376 10.95 16.75 9.40
N ALA A 377 11.54 15.57 9.21
CA ALA A 377 12.97 15.29 9.44
C ALA A 377 13.83 15.35 8.19
N LEU A 378 13.23 15.44 6.99
CA LEU A 378 13.95 15.42 5.73
C LEU A 378 14.48 16.79 5.33
N PRO A 379 15.69 16.85 4.71
CA PRO A 379 16.23 18.09 4.17
C PRO A 379 15.36 18.67 3.04
N PRO A 380 15.20 19.99 2.98
CA PRO A 380 14.51 20.64 1.87
C PRO A 380 15.13 20.24 0.51
N GLY A 381 14.26 19.95 -0.48
CA GLY A 381 14.67 19.58 -1.84
C GLY A 381 15.05 18.11 -2.07
N LYS A 382 15.18 17.27 -1.01
CA LYS A 382 15.48 15.83 -1.13
C LYS A 382 14.31 14.94 -0.71
N MET A 383 13.14 15.50 -0.47
CA MET A 383 11.99 14.77 0.05
C MET A 383 11.58 13.59 -0.86
N GLY A 384 11.47 13.80 -2.17
CA GLY A 384 11.08 12.74 -3.11
C GLY A 384 12.07 11.57 -3.12
N PHE A 385 13.36 11.86 -3.07
CA PHE A 385 14.41 10.86 -3.00
C PHE A 385 14.30 9.98 -1.75
N TYR A 386 14.23 10.60 -0.56
CA TYR A 386 14.13 9.86 0.69
C TYR A 386 12.79 9.13 0.87
N MET A 387 11.69 9.66 0.32
CA MET A 387 10.42 8.94 0.28
C MET A 387 10.51 7.66 -0.58
N GLY A 388 11.23 7.73 -1.71
CA GLY A 388 11.54 6.54 -2.51
C GLY A 388 12.39 5.52 -1.75
N VAL A 389 13.43 5.97 -1.03
CA VAL A 389 14.25 5.09 -0.17
C VAL A 389 13.39 4.50 0.97
N PHE A 390 12.48 5.26 1.55
CA PHE A 390 11.61 4.79 2.62
C PHE A 390 10.71 3.62 2.20
N ASN A 391 10.38 3.53 0.92
CA ASN A 391 9.61 2.40 0.39
C ASN A 391 10.34 1.03 0.56
N PHE A 392 11.67 1.04 0.64
CA PHE A 392 12.42 -0.20 0.95
C PHE A 392 12.08 -0.76 2.34
N PHE A 393 11.77 0.11 3.31
CA PHE A 393 11.37 -0.30 4.66
C PHE A 393 9.93 -0.84 4.72
N ILE A 394 9.20 -0.71 3.64
CA ILE A 394 7.89 -1.34 3.43
C ILE A 394 8.07 -2.71 2.79
N VAL A 395 8.89 -2.77 1.74
CA VAL A 395 8.99 -3.94 0.85
C VAL A 395 9.91 -5.02 1.43
N ILE A 396 11.07 -4.65 2.01
CA ILE A 396 12.02 -5.61 2.57
C ILE A 396 11.39 -6.48 3.67
N PRO A 397 10.64 -5.93 4.66
CA PRO A 397 9.96 -6.75 5.66
C PRO A 397 8.97 -7.76 5.08
N GLN A 398 8.30 -7.38 4.01
CA GLN A 398 7.36 -8.27 3.31
C GLN A 398 8.10 -9.41 2.60
N ILE A 399 9.25 -9.14 1.98
CA ILE A 399 10.12 -10.17 1.39
C ILE A 399 10.62 -11.13 2.48
N VAL A 400 11.09 -10.59 3.62
CA VAL A 400 11.52 -11.39 4.76
C VAL A 400 10.36 -12.24 5.28
N ALA A 401 9.18 -11.65 5.46
CA ALA A 401 7.99 -12.38 5.90
C ALA A 401 7.62 -13.51 4.92
N ALA A 402 7.62 -13.22 3.60
CA ALA A 402 7.36 -14.22 2.58
C ALA A 402 8.35 -15.40 2.62
N ALA A 403 9.61 -15.13 2.92
CA ALA A 403 10.65 -16.16 2.99
C ALA A 403 10.58 -17.02 4.25
N ILE A 404 10.19 -16.47 5.40
CA ILE A 404 10.34 -17.14 6.69
C ILE A 404 9.04 -17.61 7.34
N LEU A 405 7.89 -16.93 7.09
CA LEU A 405 6.64 -17.26 7.80
C LEU A 405 6.16 -18.68 7.54
N GLY A 406 6.27 -19.18 6.30
CA GLY A 406 5.89 -20.56 5.96
C GLY A 406 6.68 -21.58 6.79
N PHE A 407 8.00 -21.40 6.91
CA PHE A 407 8.86 -22.23 7.74
C PHE A 407 8.45 -22.18 9.22
N PHE A 408 8.14 -21.00 9.76
CA PHE A 408 7.71 -20.89 11.16
C PHE A 408 6.37 -21.58 11.39
N VAL A 409 5.39 -21.42 10.49
CA VAL A 409 4.07 -22.04 10.60
C VAL A 409 4.19 -23.56 10.57
N SER A 410 4.99 -24.13 9.66
CA SER A 410 5.14 -25.58 9.55
C SER A 410 5.98 -26.17 10.67
N ARG A 411 7.10 -25.55 11.03
CA ARG A 411 8.09 -26.16 11.93
C ARG A 411 7.79 -25.94 13.41
N PHE A 412 7.26 -24.75 13.76
CA PHE A 412 7.06 -24.39 15.17
C PHE A 412 5.58 -24.41 15.59
N PHE A 413 4.66 -24.27 14.65
CA PHE A 413 3.23 -24.14 14.95
C PHE A 413 2.38 -25.29 14.37
N ASN A 414 2.97 -26.43 14.01
CA ASN A 414 2.27 -27.63 13.55
C ASN A 414 1.23 -27.35 12.44
N ASN A 415 1.54 -26.41 11.54
CA ASN A 415 0.62 -25.92 10.49
C ASN A 415 -0.65 -25.20 11.02
N GLU A 416 -0.63 -24.74 12.27
CA GLU A 416 -1.70 -23.90 12.78
C GLU A 416 -1.48 -22.44 12.38
N SER A 417 -2.12 -22.03 11.30
CA SER A 417 -1.96 -20.70 10.66
C SER A 417 -2.36 -19.53 11.56
N ILE A 418 -3.20 -19.77 12.57
CA ILE A 418 -3.62 -18.72 13.50
C ILE A 418 -2.44 -18.12 14.27
N TYR A 419 -1.40 -18.91 14.55
CA TYR A 419 -0.21 -18.40 15.23
C TYR A 419 0.59 -17.40 14.37
N ALA A 420 0.47 -17.44 13.04
CA ALA A 420 1.06 -16.40 12.20
C ALA A 420 0.44 -15.01 12.48
N LEU A 421 -0.86 -14.97 12.80
CA LEU A 421 -1.53 -13.73 13.20
C LEU A 421 -1.07 -13.28 14.58
N VAL A 422 -0.87 -14.23 15.52
CA VAL A 422 -0.31 -13.95 16.86
C VAL A 422 1.09 -13.37 16.74
N VAL A 423 1.97 -13.99 15.94
CA VAL A 423 3.33 -13.48 15.66
C VAL A 423 3.26 -12.09 15.03
N GLY A 424 2.34 -11.87 14.09
CA GLY A 424 2.05 -10.56 13.51
C GLY A 424 1.66 -9.54 14.58
N GLY A 425 0.75 -9.92 15.49
CA GLY A 425 0.31 -9.06 16.59
C GLY A 425 1.45 -8.71 17.56
N VAL A 426 2.28 -9.68 17.94
CA VAL A 426 3.49 -9.44 18.75
C VAL A 426 4.46 -8.51 18.02
N SER A 427 4.69 -8.75 16.73
CA SER A 427 5.53 -7.89 15.88
C SER A 427 5.01 -6.45 15.85
N MET A 428 3.70 -6.26 15.73
CA MET A 428 3.09 -4.92 15.71
C MET A 428 3.20 -4.20 17.06
N ILE A 429 3.10 -4.91 18.19
CA ILE A 429 3.36 -4.36 19.53
C ILE A 429 4.82 -3.94 19.66
N ILE A 430 5.76 -4.78 19.21
CA ILE A 430 7.19 -4.46 19.18
C ILE A 430 7.43 -3.20 18.35
N ALA A 431 6.82 -3.09 17.16
CA ALA A 431 6.87 -1.88 16.35
C ALA A 431 6.36 -0.65 17.11
N GLY A 432 5.24 -0.81 17.83
CA GLY A 432 4.70 0.23 18.71
C GLY A 432 5.73 0.70 19.75
N LEU A 433 6.37 -0.23 20.45
CA LEU A 433 7.37 0.09 21.47
C LEU A 433 8.61 0.78 20.89
N PHE A 434 9.06 0.39 19.69
CA PHE A 434 10.19 1.06 19.03
C PHE A 434 9.93 2.52 18.68
N ASN A 435 8.67 3.01 18.67
CA ASN A 435 8.38 4.43 18.53
C ASN A 435 8.94 5.31 19.65
N PHE A 436 9.26 4.75 20.83
CA PHE A 436 10.00 5.49 21.84
C PHE A 436 11.38 5.96 21.38
N MET A 437 11.99 5.24 20.43
CA MET A 437 13.30 5.60 19.89
C MET A 437 13.21 6.66 18.78
N VAL A 438 12.01 6.90 18.22
CA VAL A 438 11.83 7.82 17.09
C VAL A 438 11.89 9.25 17.61
N LYS A 439 12.86 10.02 17.12
CA LYS A 439 12.96 11.47 17.37
C LYS A 439 12.04 12.22 16.40
N GLU A 440 11.14 13.02 16.93
CA GLU A 440 10.27 13.90 16.14
C GLU A 440 10.83 15.32 16.20
N LYS A 441 10.77 16.07 15.09
CA LYS A 441 11.19 17.48 15.09
C LYS A 441 10.30 18.28 16.04
N GLY A 442 10.90 18.83 17.08
CA GLY A 442 10.21 19.47 18.23
C GLY A 442 10.50 18.78 19.57
N ASP A 443 11.14 17.60 19.56
CA ASP A 443 11.69 16.93 20.76
C ASP A 443 13.14 17.31 21.02
N GLU A 444 13.74 18.16 20.17
CA GLU A 444 15.12 18.61 20.28
C GLU A 444 15.29 19.46 21.55
N THR A 445 16.29 19.12 22.33
CA THR A 445 16.66 19.94 23.49
C THR A 445 17.25 21.26 22.99
N PRO A 446 17.20 22.36 23.80
CA PRO A 446 17.84 23.63 23.42
C PRO A 446 19.30 23.50 23.05
N GLU A 447 20.01 22.48 23.57
CA GLU A 447 21.40 22.16 23.25
C GLU A 447 21.54 21.55 21.86
N GLU A 448 20.68 20.60 21.49
CA GLU A 448 20.64 19.98 20.14
C GLU A 448 20.29 21.03 19.06
N ILE A 449 19.36 21.94 19.35
CA ILE A 449 19.02 23.06 18.45
C ILE A 449 20.21 23.98 18.25
N MET A 450 20.95 24.31 19.31
CA MET A 450 22.16 25.14 19.21
C MET A 450 23.28 24.44 18.46
N GLU A 451 23.45 23.14 18.61
CA GLU A 451 24.45 22.36 17.88
C GLU A 451 24.11 22.29 16.37
N GLU A 452 22.83 22.12 16.03
CA GLU A 452 22.37 22.12 14.61
C GLU A 452 22.56 23.48 13.94
N VAL A 453 22.31 24.58 14.68
CA VAL A 453 22.55 25.95 14.22
C VAL A 453 24.06 26.19 14.03
N MET A 454 24.90 25.78 14.96
CA MET A 454 26.35 25.94 14.86
C MET A 454 26.98 25.10 13.73
N ILE A 455 26.45 23.90 13.45
CA ILE A 455 26.86 23.05 12.32
C ILE A 455 26.43 23.69 11.01
N SER A 456 25.24 24.26 10.94
CA SER A 456 24.69 24.93 9.76
C SER A 456 25.48 26.20 9.42
N GLU A 457 25.97 26.93 10.41
CA GLU A 457 26.83 28.14 10.22
C GLU A 457 28.27 27.79 9.82
N LYS A 458 28.77 26.60 10.22
CA LYS A 458 30.14 26.14 9.86
C LYS A 458 30.20 25.46 8.48
N THR A 459 29.07 25.10 7.89
CA THR A 459 29.01 24.49 6.56
C THR A 459 28.53 25.55 5.57
N PRO A 460 29.41 26.19 4.81
CA PRO A 460 28.96 27.13 3.80
C PRO A 460 28.07 26.43 2.79
N PRO A 461 27.01 27.08 2.26
CA PRO A 461 26.15 26.51 1.26
C PRO A 461 27.03 26.04 0.08
N ALA A 462 26.93 24.74 -0.20
CA ALA A 462 27.55 24.20 -1.40
C ALA A 462 26.85 24.85 -2.61
N TYR A 463 27.52 25.82 -3.19
CA TYR A 463 27.11 26.35 -4.48
C TYR A 463 27.26 25.24 -5.52
N ILE A 464 26.15 24.69 -5.98
CA ILE A 464 26.02 23.98 -7.25
C ILE A 464 24.76 24.50 -7.93
#